data_c8ae114ca9d2b0193fa339944cff9ebf
#
_entry.id   c8ae114ca9d2b0193fa339944cff9ebf
#
_cell.length_a   1.000
_cell.length_b   1.000
_cell.length_c   1.000
_cell.angle_alpha   90.00
_cell.angle_beta   90.00
_cell.angle_gamma   90.00
#
_symmetry.space_group_name_H-M   'P 1'
#
loop_
_entity.id
_entity.type
_entity.pdbx_description
1 polymer ?
#
loop_
_entity_poly.entity_id
_entity_poly.type
_entity_poly.pdbx_seq_one_letter_code
_entity_poly.pdbx_strand_id
1 'polypeptide(L)'
;MRFDFDGKIEKEVLENYLSRCATAAGLYQSETLSDDLRVIKKLGIKFLGRASGIWYMTENDEEHFERSRKLAERVHELDPEIILQACVFEMITQGIEQVEIPLYVLRAFGQKEEKRCFRLQDTLFVDRPEGFIHENSDPEKNGGIPDLSRLEAQMWFYYRATRYIDCGYEALHMGQIHLYTANDFGMEQTRDLFAKIRRYAREHGRRHLVLMDAHTHGVNVNGKLLFDYHAMPFTRAALLERKGTKLVLVREGYSEGGENPNGWSAPVMPYLMEYDNWGGKVVGHPENLTREELAGSDWWGYDQIGWFANQSEEERNHFLEYTYCWTEINNRNAYFEIPLRRMLSDAAVVMDSAVDGKKGLQETYQLNNPSMDCPFGFGQEDIVADLWQRGHKLRELAGNPEHLIRFGAQEEYDPETGMKLPEEIVVYGSFQPSVGAMKNDSNSSMTRMYYVGDNTWKLSVVIPYAGTYDYAVSTYGTLSATYCRDRFPRSGSSNKAYFTTPKDNCVVMFEFRFHKPQVKA
;
A
#
# COMPACT_ATOMS: atom_id res chain seq x y z
N MET A 1 -15.55 12.92 -11.14
CA MET A 1 -14.28 12.22 -11.50
C MET A 1 -14.39 11.71 -12.91
N ARG A 2 -13.31 11.75 -13.68
CA ARG A 2 -13.22 11.24 -15.05
C ARG A 2 -12.42 9.95 -15.04
N PHE A 3 -12.89 8.92 -15.76
CA PHE A 3 -12.28 7.59 -15.80
C PHE A 3 -12.00 7.08 -17.22
N ASP A 4 -12.08 7.96 -18.21
CA ASP A 4 -11.85 7.64 -19.62
C ASP A 4 -10.37 7.80 -19.99
N PHE A 5 -9.82 6.82 -20.69
CA PHE A 5 -8.49 6.88 -21.32
C PHE A 5 -8.41 5.89 -22.50
N ASP A 6 -7.50 6.17 -23.44
CA ASP A 6 -7.18 5.27 -24.54
C ASP A 6 -5.74 5.51 -25.01
N GLY A 7 -4.95 4.45 -25.10
CA GLY A 7 -3.55 4.45 -25.52
C GLY A 7 -2.56 5.14 -24.57
N LYS A 8 -3.06 6.02 -23.71
CA LYS A 8 -2.33 6.69 -22.63
C LYS A 8 -3.28 7.21 -21.57
N ILE A 9 -2.78 7.44 -20.35
CA ILE A 9 -3.57 7.98 -19.25
C ILE A 9 -2.96 9.31 -18.76
N GLU A 10 -3.82 10.30 -18.53
CA GLU A 10 -3.45 11.55 -17.89
C GLU A 10 -3.27 11.37 -16.39
N LYS A 11 -2.42 12.18 -15.77
CA LYS A 11 -2.14 12.10 -14.32
C LYS A 11 -3.42 12.17 -13.49
N GLU A 12 -4.29 13.14 -13.76
CA GLU A 12 -5.57 13.32 -13.05
C GLU A 12 -6.49 12.11 -13.17
N VAL A 13 -6.54 11.48 -14.35
CA VAL A 13 -7.37 10.28 -14.58
C VAL A 13 -6.80 9.11 -13.80
N LEU A 14 -5.48 8.92 -13.80
CA LEU A 14 -4.83 7.90 -12.98
C LEU A 14 -5.13 8.12 -11.49
N GLU A 15 -4.97 9.35 -10.99
CA GLU A 15 -5.27 9.69 -9.58
C GLU A 15 -6.74 9.44 -9.21
N ASN A 16 -7.67 9.67 -10.14
CA ASN A 16 -9.08 9.31 -9.93
C ASN A 16 -9.26 7.80 -9.74
N TYR A 17 -8.59 6.97 -10.56
CA TYR A 17 -8.60 5.51 -10.42
C TYR A 17 -7.99 5.07 -9.08
N LEU A 18 -6.82 5.60 -8.71
CA LEU A 18 -6.16 5.25 -7.46
C LEU A 18 -6.99 5.65 -6.23
N SER A 19 -7.76 6.76 -6.32
CA SER A 19 -8.67 7.19 -5.25
C SER A 19 -9.89 6.27 -5.05
N ARG A 20 -10.14 5.36 -5.97
CA ARG A 20 -11.23 4.37 -5.95
C ARG A 20 -10.69 2.94 -6.11
N CYS A 21 -9.48 2.73 -5.59
CA CYS A 21 -8.79 1.46 -5.64
C CYS A 21 -9.12 0.58 -4.44
N ALA A 22 -9.30 -0.70 -4.70
CA ALA A 22 -9.44 -1.73 -3.67
C ALA A 22 -8.63 -2.99 -4.05
N THR A 23 -7.93 -3.57 -3.08
CA THR A 23 -7.27 -4.87 -3.27
C THR A 23 -8.29 -5.98 -3.30
N ALA A 24 -8.31 -6.76 -4.37
CA ALA A 24 -9.26 -7.84 -4.61
C ALA A 24 -8.55 -9.20 -4.83
N ALA A 25 -7.53 -9.50 -4.02
CA ALA A 25 -6.66 -10.66 -4.23
C ALA A 25 -7.44 -11.98 -4.35
N GLY A 26 -7.20 -12.68 -5.47
CA GLY A 26 -7.85 -13.95 -5.73
C GLY A 26 -9.34 -13.86 -6.09
N LEU A 27 -9.83 -12.71 -6.52
CA LEU A 27 -11.24 -12.53 -6.90
C LEU A 27 -11.68 -13.48 -8.03
N TYR A 28 -10.76 -13.84 -8.95
CA TYR A 28 -11.02 -14.76 -10.07
C TYR A 28 -11.47 -16.16 -9.63
N GLN A 29 -11.24 -16.54 -8.39
CA GLN A 29 -11.63 -17.83 -7.79
C GLN A 29 -12.52 -17.66 -6.56
N SER A 30 -13.15 -16.49 -6.37
CA SER A 30 -14.00 -16.23 -5.22
C SER A 30 -15.28 -17.07 -5.27
N GLU A 31 -15.56 -17.79 -4.18
CA GLU A 31 -16.81 -18.53 -4.00
C GLU A 31 -18.00 -17.59 -3.72
N THR A 32 -17.70 -16.34 -3.28
CA THR A 32 -18.70 -15.29 -2.98
C THR A 32 -18.76 -14.22 -4.08
N LEU A 33 -18.33 -14.55 -5.32
CA LEU A 33 -18.16 -13.56 -6.39
C LEU A 33 -19.41 -12.70 -6.66
N SER A 34 -20.62 -13.26 -6.53
CA SER A 34 -21.85 -12.51 -6.75
C SER A 34 -22.02 -11.39 -5.72
N ASP A 35 -21.69 -11.65 -4.46
CA ASP A 35 -21.74 -10.65 -3.40
C ASP A 35 -20.55 -9.66 -3.50
N ASP A 36 -19.36 -10.12 -3.87
CA ASP A 36 -18.21 -9.25 -4.14
C ASP A 36 -18.53 -8.23 -5.24
N LEU A 37 -19.16 -8.65 -6.34
CA LEU A 37 -19.60 -7.76 -7.42
C LEU A 37 -20.68 -6.77 -6.96
N ARG A 38 -21.58 -7.17 -6.07
CA ARG A 38 -22.55 -6.28 -5.42
C ARG A 38 -21.85 -5.18 -4.64
N VAL A 39 -20.83 -5.56 -3.84
CA VAL A 39 -20.02 -4.61 -3.05
C VAL A 39 -19.25 -3.66 -3.94
N ILE A 40 -18.57 -4.18 -4.98
CA ILE A 40 -17.84 -3.38 -5.96
C ILE A 40 -18.76 -2.30 -6.56
N LYS A 41 -19.97 -2.67 -6.94
CA LYS A 41 -20.97 -1.73 -7.47
C LYS A 41 -21.45 -0.73 -6.41
N LYS A 42 -21.80 -1.21 -5.21
CA LYS A 42 -22.26 -0.39 -4.08
C LYS A 42 -21.26 0.71 -3.73
N LEU A 43 -20.00 0.36 -3.67
CA LEU A 43 -18.92 1.28 -3.30
C LEU A 43 -18.45 2.15 -4.48
N GLY A 44 -18.75 1.77 -5.73
CA GLY A 44 -18.24 2.48 -6.90
C GLY A 44 -16.72 2.34 -7.05
N ILE A 45 -16.20 1.13 -6.80
CA ILE A 45 -14.80 0.80 -7.02
C ILE A 45 -14.48 0.93 -8.51
N LYS A 46 -13.36 1.55 -8.86
CA LYS A 46 -12.92 1.77 -10.24
C LYS A 46 -11.59 1.09 -10.57
N PHE A 47 -10.87 0.63 -9.56
CA PHE A 47 -9.63 -0.11 -9.72
C PHE A 47 -9.61 -1.32 -8.79
N LEU A 48 -9.53 -2.52 -9.35
CA LEU A 48 -9.45 -3.78 -8.62
C LEU A 48 -8.01 -4.31 -8.67
N GLY A 49 -7.28 -4.02 -7.59
CA GLY A 49 -5.90 -4.45 -7.44
C GLY A 49 -5.79 -5.95 -7.23
N ARG A 50 -4.83 -6.60 -7.90
CA ARG A 50 -4.46 -8.02 -7.72
C ARG A 50 -5.61 -9.01 -7.88
N ALA A 51 -6.60 -8.69 -8.73
CA ALA A 51 -7.80 -9.50 -8.92
C ALA A 51 -7.51 -10.94 -9.40
N SER A 52 -6.43 -11.12 -10.16
CA SER A 52 -5.90 -12.43 -10.57
C SER A 52 -4.39 -12.51 -10.37
N GLY A 53 -3.90 -13.71 -10.07
CA GLY A 53 -2.48 -13.99 -9.93
C GLY A 53 -2.26 -15.40 -9.40
N ILE A 54 -1.12 -15.98 -9.71
CA ILE A 54 -0.69 -17.27 -9.18
C ILE A 54 0.67 -17.07 -8.51
N TRP A 55 0.74 -17.31 -7.21
CA TRP A 55 2.01 -17.34 -6.50
C TRP A 55 2.74 -18.66 -6.74
N TYR A 56 2.02 -19.78 -6.57
CA TYR A 56 2.50 -21.12 -6.89
C TYR A 56 1.64 -21.73 -8.00
N MET A 57 2.26 -22.19 -9.08
CA MET A 57 1.54 -22.90 -10.14
C MET A 57 1.12 -24.31 -9.68
N THR A 58 -0.08 -24.41 -9.12
CA THR A 58 -0.69 -25.66 -8.68
C THR A 58 -1.88 -26.07 -9.55
N GLU A 59 -2.41 -25.15 -10.34
CA GLU A 59 -3.52 -25.35 -11.25
C GLU A 59 -3.06 -25.37 -12.71
N ASN A 60 -3.94 -25.86 -13.59
CA ASN A 60 -3.72 -25.79 -15.04
C ASN A 60 -3.69 -24.32 -15.48
N ASP A 61 -2.64 -23.92 -16.19
CA ASP A 61 -2.43 -22.53 -16.64
C ASP A 61 -3.57 -22.02 -17.53
N GLU A 62 -4.11 -22.86 -18.42
CA GLU A 62 -5.26 -22.49 -19.25
C GLU A 62 -6.53 -22.30 -18.42
N GLU A 63 -6.76 -23.10 -17.40
CA GLU A 63 -7.90 -22.95 -16.50
C GLU A 63 -7.82 -21.65 -15.72
N HIS A 64 -6.62 -21.28 -15.24
CA HIS A 64 -6.38 -20.02 -14.57
C HIS A 64 -6.74 -18.81 -15.46
N PHE A 65 -6.28 -18.80 -16.71
CA PHE A 65 -6.60 -17.72 -17.64
C PHE A 65 -8.06 -17.71 -18.07
N GLU A 66 -8.70 -18.88 -18.18
CA GLU A 66 -10.13 -18.96 -18.44
C GLU A 66 -10.96 -18.35 -17.31
N ARG A 67 -10.62 -18.64 -16.05
CA ARG A 67 -11.26 -18.02 -14.87
C ARG A 67 -11.00 -16.52 -14.83
N SER A 68 -9.77 -16.09 -15.12
CA SER A 68 -9.39 -14.68 -15.16
C SER A 68 -10.17 -13.92 -16.23
N ARG A 69 -10.36 -14.49 -17.42
CA ARG A 69 -11.16 -13.91 -18.49
C ARG A 69 -12.63 -13.79 -18.11
N LYS A 70 -13.23 -14.83 -17.55
CA LYS A 70 -14.61 -14.81 -17.06
C LYS A 70 -14.83 -13.74 -15.98
N LEU A 71 -13.85 -13.53 -15.09
CA LEU A 71 -13.91 -12.45 -14.14
C LEU A 71 -13.92 -11.09 -14.86
N ALA A 72 -13.00 -10.88 -15.81
CA ALA A 72 -12.90 -9.61 -16.54
C ALA A 72 -14.20 -9.31 -17.31
N GLU A 73 -14.79 -10.29 -17.98
CA GLU A 73 -16.08 -10.15 -18.65
C GLU A 73 -17.17 -9.69 -17.67
N ARG A 74 -17.33 -10.37 -16.52
CA ARG A 74 -18.35 -10.03 -15.53
C ARG A 74 -18.15 -8.65 -14.90
N VAL A 75 -16.90 -8.27 -14.64
CA VAL A 75 -16.59 -6.94 -14.06
C VAL A 75 -16.86 -5.85 -15.09
N HIS A 76 -16.49 -6.04 -16.35
CA HIS A 76 -16.73 -5.05 -17.40
C HIS A 76 -18.19 -4.97 -17.84
N GLU A 77 -18.98 -6.06 -17.69
CA GLU A 77 -20.43 -6.01 -17.79
C GLU A 77 -21.07 -5.17 -16.68
N LEU A 78 -20.52 -5.27 -15.46
CA LEU A 78 -20.97 -4.47 -14.31
C LEU A 78 -20.67 -2.98 -14.49
N ASP A 79 -19.44 -2.66 -14.89
CA ASP A 79 -18.96 -1.31 -15.13
C ASP A 79 -17.73 -1.33 -16.06
N PRO A 80 -17.87 -0.88 -17.32
CA PRO A 80 -16.78 -0.92 -18.30
C PRO A 80 -15.62 0.03 -17.99
N GLU A 81 -15.77 0.95 -17.05
CA GLU A 81 -14.68 1.83 -16.62
C GLU A 81 -13.71 1.16 -15.63
N ILE A 82 -14.11 0.07 -14.97
CA ILE A 82 -13.26 -0.59 -13.96
C ILE A 82 -11.98 -1.11 -14.60
N ILE A 83 -10.84 -0.76 -14.02
CA ILE A 83 -9.54 -1.37 -14.29
C ILE A 83 -9.40 -2.64 -13.44
N LEU A 84 -9.05 -3.74 -14.09
CA LEU A 84 -8.61 -4.97 -13.43
C LEU A 84 -7.10 -5.07 -13.49
N GLN A 85 -6.49 -5.35 -12.34
CA GLN A 85 -5.07 -5.63 -12.24
C GLN A 85 -4.82 -7.12 -11.98
N ALA A 86 -3.84 -7.68 -12.70
CA ALA A 86 -3.32 -9.00 -12.44
C ALA A 86 -1.90 -8.94 -11.87
N CYS A 87 -1.48 -10.00 -11.19
CA CYS A 87 -0.11 -10.11 -10.66
C CYS A 87 0.77 -10.97 -11.55
N VAL A 88 1.96 -10.44 -11.83
CA VAL A 88 3.09 -11.20 -12.34
C VAL A 88 4.14 -11.23 -11.24
N PHE A 89 4.13 -12.31 -10.46
CA PHE A 89 4.90 -12.40 -9.23
C PHE A 89 6.36 -12.79 -9.44
N GLU A 90 7.17 -12.51 -8.44
CA GLU A 90 8.58 -12.85 -8.32
C GLU A 90 8.85 -14.31 -7.90
N MET A 91 7.84 -15.17 -7.90
CA MET A 91 7.98 -16.59 -7.61
C MET A 91 7.65 -17.42 -8.86
N ILE A 92 8.54 -18.32 -9.23
CA ILE A 92 8.33 -19.30 -10.30
C ILE A 92 8.52 -20.71 -9.75
N THR A 93 7.61 -21.62 -10.09
CA THR A 93 7.64 -23.02 -9.65
C THR A 93 7.73 -23.98 -10.83
N GLN A 94 8.03 -25.26 -10.57
CA GLN A 94 8.21 -26.30 -11.59
C GLN A 94 7.00 -26.45 -12.54
N GLY A 95 5.82 -25.99 -12.15
CA GLY A 95 4.63 -26.01 -13.02
C GLY A 95 4.84 -25.34 -14.38
N ILE A 96 5.79 -24.41 -14.52
CA ILE A 96 6.09 -23.77 -15.81
C ILE A 96 6.61 -24.77 -16.86
N GLU A 97 7.20 -25.87 -16.45
CA GLU A 97 7.72 -26.89 -17.37
C GLU A 97 6.62 -27.69 -18.10
N GLN A 98 5.36 -27.46 -17.72
CA GLN A 98 4.19 -27.96 -18.44
C GLN A 98 3.61 -26.94 -19.43
N VAL A 99 4.12 -25.71 -19.45
CA VAL A 99 3.61 -24.63 -20.31
C VAL A 99 4.44 -24.56 -21.58
N GLU A 100 3.81 -24.85 -22.73
CA GLU A 100 4.44 -24.67 -24.05
C GLU A 100 4.64 -23.16 -24.32
N ILE A 101 5.82 -22.77 -24.76
CA ILE A 101 6.13 -21.38 -25.12
C ILE A 101 5.41 -21.05 -26.43
N PRO A 102 4.47 -20.09 -26.43
CA PRO A 102 3.80 -19.71 -27.67
C PRO A 102 4.77 -19.11 -28.69
N LEU A 103 4.55 -19.37 -29.97
CA LEU A 103 5.44 -18.89 -31.03
C LEU A 103 5.58 -17.36 -31.04
N TYR A 104 4.52 -16.62 -30.68
CA TYR A 104 4.60 -15.16 -30.61
C TYR A 104 5.57 -14.67 -29.52
N VAL A 105 5.71 -15.43 -28.42
CA VAL A 105 6.70 -15.13 -27.35
C VAL A 105 8.11 -15.33 -27.90
N LEU A 106 8.38 -16.47 -28.56
CA LEU A 106 9.69 -16.72 -29.18
C LEU A 106 10.05 -15.62 -30.20
N ARG A 107 9.10 -15.20 -31.04
CA ARG A 107 9.28 -14.11 -32.01
C ARG A 107 9.60 -12.78 -31.33
N ALA A 108 8.91 -12.44 -30.23
CA ALA A 108 9.13 -11.18 -29.52
C ALA A 108 10.57 -11.05 -28.98
N PHE A 109 11.23 -12.17 -28.75
CA PHE A 109 12.62 -12.23 -28.27
C PHE A 109 13.61 -12.70 -29.36
N GLY A 110 13.20 -12.77 -30.63
CA GLY A 110 14.07 -13.17 -31.74
C GLY A 110 14.58 -14.61 -31.65
N GLN A 111 13.85 -15.47 -30.96
CA GLN A 111 14.22 -16.87 -30.80
C GLN A 111 13.71 -17.71 -31.96
N LYS A 112 14.40 -18.83 -32.20
CA LYS A 112 13.95 -19.81 -33.20
C LYS A 112 12.59 -20.36 -32.80
N GLU A 113 11.66 -20.40 -33.76
CA GLU A 113 10.34 -21.01 -33.58
C GLU A 113 10.48 -22.53 -33.44
N GLU A 114 10.22 -23.04 -32.24
CA GLU A 114 10.24 -24.45 -31.94
C GLU A 114 9.21 -24.79 -30.85
N LYS A 115 8.70 -26.00 -30.87
CA LYS A 115 7.81 -26.49 -29.82
C LYS A 115 8.64 -26.94 -28.63
N ARG A 116 8.57 -26.19 -27.55
CA ARG A 116 9.14 -26.55 -26.24
C ARG A 116 8.41 -25.85 -25.11
N CYS A 117 8.50 -26.41 -23.93
CA CYS A 117 8.03 -25.76 -22.71
C CYS A 117 9.11 -24.85 -22.10
N PHE A 118 8.68 -24.01 -21.16
CA PHE A 118 9.61 -23.26 -20.31
C PHE A 118 10.46 -24.23 -19.47
N ARG A 119 11.63 -23.74 -19.02
CA ARG A 119 12.56 -24.50 -18.18
C ARG A 119 12.81 -23.72 -16.89
N LEU A 120 12.40 -24.26 -15.75
CA LEU A 120 12.54 -23.60 -14.46
C LEU A 120 13.99 -23.18 -14.18
N GLN A 121 14.96 -24.08 -14.38
CA GLN A 121 16.38 -23.80 -14.11
C GLN A 121 16.96 -22.69 -14.99
N ASP A 122 16.36 -22.43 -16.15
CA ASP A 122 16.78 -21.34 -17.04
C ASP A 122 16.17 -20.01 -16.65
N THR A 123 15.23 -19.96 -15.70
CA THR A 123 14.66 -18.72 -15.15
C THR A 123 15.29 -18.26 -13.85
N LEU A 124 15.89 -19.16 -13.07
CA LEU A 124 16.37 -18.88 -11.71
C LEU A 124 17.78 -18.29 -11.71
N PHE A 125 18.14 -17.65 -10.59
CA PHE A 125 19.51 -17.20 -10.36
C PHE A 125 20.47 -18.39 -10.34
N VAL A 126 21.59 -18.26 -11.07
CA VAL A 126 22.74 -19.18 -10.97
C VAL A 126 23.66 -18.70 -9.85
N ASP A 127 24.07 -17.43 -9.95
CA ASP A 127 24.86 -16.76 -8.93
C ASP A 127 24.06 -15.59 -8.40
N ARG A 128 23.82 -15.56 -7.08
CA ARG A 128 23.13 -14.46 -6.42
C ARG A 128 24.13 -13.36 -6.08
N PRO A 129 23.74 -12.08 -6.22
CA PRO A 129 24.59 -10.98 -5.78
C PRO A 129 24.93 -11.07 -4.30
N GLU A 130 26.12 -10.62 -3.92
CA GLU A 130 26.53 -10.52 -2.52
C GLU A 130 25.54 -9.62 -1.75
N GLY A 131 25.08 -10.09 -0.58
CA GLY A 131 24.07 -9.38 0.23
C GLY A 131 22.61 -9.67 -0.13
N PHE A 132 22.35 -10.57 -1.08
CA PHE A 132 20.99 -11.01 -1.38
C PHE A 132 20.47 -11.96 -0.28
N ILE A 133 19.59 -11.43 0.57
CA ILE A 133 19.18 -12.05 1.84
C ILE A 133 18.02 -13.05 1.73
N HIS A 134 17.37 -13.16 0.57
CA HIS A 134 16.24 -14.07 0.43
C HIS A 134 16.68 -15.47 -0.03
N GLU A 135 16.63 -16.43 0.88
CA GLU A 135 16.62 -17.84 0.54
C GLU A 135 15.22 -18.24 0.04
N ASN A 136 14.95 -17.95 -1.22
CA ASN A 136 13.66 -18.28 -1.82
C ASN A 136 13.76 -19.47 -2.76
N SER A 137 14.25 -20.57 -2.26
CA SER A 137 13.83 -21.88 -2.76
C SER A 137 12.72 -22.38 -1.83
N ASP A 138 11.56 -22.69 -2.37
CA ASP A 138 10.58 -23.51 -1.68
C ASP A 138 10.87 -24.97 -2.06
N PRO A 139 11.58 -25.74 -1.20
CA PRO A 139 11.97 -27.11 -1.52
C PRO A 139 10.76 -28.03 -1.74
N GLU A 140 9.62 -27.71 -1.11
CA GLU A 140 8.39 -28.50 -1.23
C GLU A 140 7.69 -28.25 -2.58
N LYS A 141 7.86 -27.06 -3.15
CA LYS A 141 7.21 -26.65 -4.40
C LYS A 141 8.18 -26.55 -5.57
N ASN A 142 9.44 -26.87 -5.35
CA ASN A 142 10.51 -26.82 -6.35
C ASN A 142 10.46 -25.55 -7.19
N GLY A 143 10.66 -24.40 -6.54
CA GLY A 143 10.53 -23.07 -7.12
C GLY A 143 11.57 -22.09 -6.61
N GLY A 144 11.51 -20.85 -7.06
CA GLY A 144 12.42 -19.81 -6.61
C GLY A 144 12.16 -18.45 -7.27
N ILE A 145 12.98 -17.47 -6.89
CA ILE A 145 12.96 -16.15 -7.50
C ILE A 145 13.63 -16.21 -8.87
N PRO A 146 12.97 -15.70 -9.93
CA PRO A 146 13.57 -15.61 -11.27
C PRO A 146 14.64 -14.52 -11.32
N ASP A 147 15.60 -14.72 -12.22
CA ASP A 147 16.60 -13.73 -12.60
C ASP A 147 16.23 -13.10 -13.94
N LEU A 148 15.77 -11.86 -13.93
CA LEU A 148 15.31 -11.18 -15.15
C LEU A 148 16.43 -10.81 -16.12
N SER A 149 17.71 -10.95 -15.73
CA SER A 149 18.82 -10.87 -16.67
C SER A 149 18.84 -12.06 -17.65
N ARG A 150 18.10 -13.14 -17.33
CA ARG A 150 18.04 -14.36 -18.13
C ARG A 150 16.85 -14.35 -19.11
N LEU A 151 17.10 -14.74 -20.32
CA LEU A 151 16.12 -14.72 -21.41
C LEU A 151 14.85 -15.52 -21.11
N GLU A 152 14.98 -16.70 -20.50
CA GLU A 152 13.84 -17.55 -20.20
C GLU A 152 12.91 -16.89 -19.16
N ALA A 153 13.47 -16.20 -18.16
CA ALA A 153 12.70 -15.41 -17.20
C ALA A 153 11.97 -14.24 -17.89
N GLN A 154 12.64 -13.52 -18.78
CA GLN A 154 12.01 -12.43 -19.57
C GLN A 154 10.84 -12.97 -20.41
N MET A 155 11.01 -14.11 -21.08
CA MET A 155 9.95 -14.75 -21.88
C MET A 155 8.79 -15.20 -21.00
N TRP A 156 9.03 -15.71 -19.79
CA TRP A 156 7.97 -16.07 -18.83
C TRP A 156 7.17 -14.84 -18.38
N PHE A 157 7.83 -13.76 -17.97
CA PHE A 157 7.15 -12.53 -17.58
C PHE A 157 6.34 -11.93 -18.73
N TYR A 158 6.89 -11.92 -19.94
CA TYR A 158 6.19 -11.47 -21.14
C TYR A 158 4.96 -12.33 -21.43
N TYR A 159 5.11 -13.64 -21.36
CA TYR A 159 4.00 -14.59 -21.54
C TYR A 159 2.87 -14.32 -20.55
N ARG A 160 3.18 -14.27 -19.26
CA ARG A 160 2.18 -13.99 -18.21
C ARG A 160 1.46 -12.66 -18.45
N ALA A 161 2.22 -11.61 -18.71
CA ALA A 161 1.68 -10.28 -18.95
C ALA A 161 0.74 -10.24 -20.16
N THR A 162 1.15 -10.80 -21.28
CA THR A 162 0.34 -10.80 -22.51
C THR A 162 -0.93 -11.62 -22.37
N ARG A 163 -0.88 -12.76 -21.67
CA ARG A 163 -2.07 -13.58 -21.39
C ARG A 163 -3.12 -12.81 -20.55
N TYR A 164 -2.69 -12.04 -19.54
CA TYR A 164 -3.61 -11.20 -18.78
C TYR A 164 -4.18 -10.05 -19.62
N ILE A 165 -3.38 -9.43 -20.48
CA ILE A 165 -3.86 -8.42 -21.43
C ILE A 165 -4.94 -9.00 -22.33
N ASP A 166 -4.74 -10.22 -22.87
CA ASP A 166 -5.72 -10.93 -23.70
C ASP A 166 -6.99 -11.32 -22.93
N CYS A 167 -6.90 -11.46 -21.60
CA CYS A 167 -8.07 -11.66 -20.73
C CYS A 167 -8.85 -10.37 -20.45
N GLY A 168 -8.35 -9.19 -20.87
CA GLY A 168 -8.98 -7.89 -20.66
C GLY A 168 -8.49 -7.12 -19.42
N TYR A 169 -7.37 -7.53 -18.82
CA TYR A 169 -6.73 -6.80 -17.72
C TYR A 169 -5.96 -5.59 -18.26
N GLU A 170 -6.09 -4.47 -17.56
CA GLU A 170 -5.53 -3.17 -17.97
C GLU A 170 -4.45 -2.67 -17.02
N ALA A 171 -4.14 -3.45 -15.99
CA ALA A 171 -3.02 -3.20 -15.09
C ALA A 171 -2.30 -4.50 -14.70
N LEU A 172 -1.00 -4.38 -14.44
CA LEU A 172 -0.13 -5.48 -14.02
C LEU A 172 0.67 -5.05 -12.79
N HIS A 173 0.54 -5.80 -11.70
CA HIS A 173 1.41 -5.69 -10.54
C HIS A 173 2.61 -6.61 -10.70
N MET A 174 3.81 -6.01 -10.72
CA MET A 174 5.06 -6.70 -11.04
C MET A 174 5.80 -7.19 -9.79
N GLY A 175 5.10 -7.35 -8.67
CA GLY A 175 5.66 -7.87 -7.42
C GLY A 175 6.78 -7.02 -6.83
N GLN A 176 7.74 -7.66 -6.17
CA GLN A 176 8.90 -7.02 -5.56
C GLN A 176 10.05 -6.94 -6.58
N ILE A 177 10.08 -5.88 -7.38
CA ILE A 177 10.99 -5.74 -8.53
C ILE A 177 12.47 -5.93 -8.16
N HIS A 178 12.90 -5.44 -7.01
CA HIS A 178 14.30 -5.51 -6.58
C HIS A 178 14.81 -6.96 -6.39
N LEU A 179 13.91 -7.93 -6.16
CA LEU A 179 14.29 -9.32 -5.98
C LEU A 179 14.76 -9.95 -7.29
N TYR A 180 14.01 -9.81 -8.35
CA TYR A 180 14.27 -10.50 -9.62
C TYR A 180 15.11 -9.69 -10.61
N THR A 181 15.39 -8.42 -10.31
CA THR A 181 16.26 -7.56 -11.13
C THR A 181 17.68 -7.41 -10.57
N ALA A 182 18.04 -8.15 -9.52
CA ALA A 182 19.31 -7.99 -8.81
C ALA A 182 20.56 -8.15 -9.71
N ASN A 183 20.48 -8.89 -10.84
CA ASN A 183 21.53 -9.03 -11.84
C ASN A 183 21.32 -8.14 -13.08
N ASP A 184 20.23 -7.38 -13.18
CA ASP A 184 19.96 -6.44 -14.27
C ASP A 184 20.48 -5.04 -13.93
N PHE A 185 21.80 -4.90 -13.86
CA PHE A 185 22.46 -3.64 -13.55
C PHE A 185 22.12 -2.57 -14.59
N GLY A 186 21.45 -1.49 -14.17
CA GLY A 186 20.97 -0.41 -15.06
C GLY A 186 19.60 -0.66 -15.67
N MET A 187 18.92 -1.75 -15.30
CA MET A 187 17.55 -2.08 -15.70
C MET A 187 17.36 -2.17 -17.22
N GLU A 188 18.36 -2.63 -17.97
CA GLU A 188 18.30 -2.68 -19.44
C GLU A 188 17.31 -3.74 -19.93
N GLN A 189 17.40 -4.96 -19.37
CA GLN A 189 16.52 -6.08 -19.71
C GLN A 189 15.08 -5.81 -19.25
N THR A 190 14.93 -5.25 -18.07
CA THR A 190 13.62 -4.87 -17.51
C THR A 190 12.93 -3.81 -18.38
N ARG A 191 13.67 -2.79 -18.81
CA ARG A 191 13.16 -1.74 -19.71
C ARG A 191 12.72 -2.29 -21.06
N ASP A 192 13.53 -3.17 -21.66
CA ASP A 192 13.20 -3.82 -22.94
C ASP A 192 11.95 -4.70 -22.82
N LEU A 193 11.88 -5.52 -21.75
CA LEU A 193 10.70 -6.33 -21.43
C LEU A 193 9.43 -5.47 -21.30
N PHE A 194 9.48 -4.41 -20.49
CA PHE A 194 8.33 -3.54 -20.27
C PHE A 194 7.93 -2.78 -21.56
N ALA A 195 8.90 -2.41 -22.38
CA ALA A 195 8.60 -1.84 -23.70
C ALA A 195 7.88 -2.83 -24.62
N LYS A 196 8.26 -4.12 -24.58
CA LYS A 196 7.57 -5.19 -25.34
C LYS A 196 6.14 -5.41 -24.81
N ILE A 197 5.95 -5.46 -23.50
CA ILE A 197 4.62 -5.61 -22.86
C ILE A 197 3.71 -4.44 -23.25
N ARG A 198 4.19 -3.20 -23.13
CA ARG A 198 3.43 -1.99 -23.52
C ARG A 198 3.10 -1.96 -25.01
N ARG A 199 4.02 -2.43 -25.86
CA ARG A 199 3.75 -2.56 -27.31
C ARG A 199 2.63 -3.55 -27.56
N TYR A 200 2.69 -4.72 -26.93
CA TYR A 200 1.62 -5.72 -27.02
C TYR A 200 0.27 -5.15 -26.59
N ALA A 201 0.23 -4.44 -25.47
CA ALA A 201 -1.00 -3.81 -24.97
C ALA A 201 -1.57 -2.77 -25.94
N ARG A 202 -0.73 -2.01 -26.66
CA ARG A 202 -1.22 -1.06 -27.67
C ARG A 202 -1.92 -1.75 -28.84
N GLU A 203 -1.57 -2.98 -29.14
CA GLU A 203 -2.12 -3.75 -30.26
C GLU A 203 -3.31 -4.62 -29.84
N HIS A 204 -3.31 -5.14 -28.61
CA HIS A 204 -4.23 -6.16 -28.12
C HIS A 204 -5.03 -5.75 -26.89
N GLY A 205 -4.57 -4.78 -26.12
CA GLY A 205 -5.21 -4.34 -24.89
C GLY A 205 -6.55 -3.64 -25.11
N ARG A 206 -7.46 -3.83 -24.20
CA ARG A 206 -8.84 -3.34 -24.24
C ARG A 206 -8.96 -1.82 -24.49
N ARG A 207 -8.08 -1.00 -23.88
CA ARG A 207 -7.98 0.45 -24.11
C ARG A 207 -6.57 0.84 -24.60
N HIS A 208 -5.96 -0.03 -25.39
CA HIS A 208 -4.64 0.16 -26.02
C HIS A 208 -3.53 0.57 -25.03
N LEU A 209 -3.71 0.21 -23.75
CA LEU A 209 -2.79 0.54 -22.65
C LEU A 209 -2.79 -0.58 -21.63
N VAL A 210 -1.63 -0.80 -21.00
CA VAL A 210 -1.51 -1.52 -19.74
C VAL A 210 -0.70 -0.66 -18.76
N LEU A 211 -1.26 -0.42 -17.59
CA LEU A 211 -0.58 0.22 -16.47
C LEU A 211 0.29 -0.80 -15.76
N MET A 212 1.42 -0.39 -15.25
CA MET A 212 2.31 -1.26 -14.48
C MET A 212 2.74 -0.57 -13.20
N ASP A 213 2.73 -1.32 -12.10
CA ASP A 213 3.31 -0.97 -10.82
C ASP A 213 4.12 -2.13 -10.23
N ALA A 214 4.79 -1.88 -9.14
CA ALA A 214 5.47 -2.88 -8.33
C ALA A 214 5.55 -2.40 -6.89
N HIS A 215 5.86 -3.29 -5.97
CA HIS A 215 6.33 -2.90 -4.63
C HIS A 215 7.69 -2.20 -4.77
N THR A 216 7.66 -0.89 -4.81
CA THR A 216 8.85 -0.05 -4.98
C THR A 216 8.56 1.40 -4.60
N HIS A 217 9.58 2.11 -4.14
CA HIS A 217 9.55 3.57 -4.00
C HIS A 217 9.76 4.29 -5.33
N GLY A 218 10.15 3.56 -6.36
CA GLY A 218 10.42 4.04 -7.72
C GLY A 218 11.65 3.37 -8.32
N VAL A 219 11.59 3.18 -9.62
CA VAL A 219 12.74 2.78 -10.44
C VAL A 219 12.90 3.84 -11.52
N ASN A 220 13.88 4.70 -11.33
CA ASN A 220 14.17 5.82 -12.22
C ASN A 220 15.48 5.57 -12.99
N VAL A 221 15.40 5.55 -14.30
CA VAL A 221 16.56 5.41 -15.16
C VAL A 221 16.70 6.67 -16.01
N ASN A 222 17.68 7.50 -15.70
CA ASN A 222 17.96 8.76 -16.41
C ASN A 222 16.75 9.72 -16.47
N GLY A 223 16.04 9.89 -15.37
CA GLY A 223 14.86 10.77 -15.27
C GLY A 223 13.55 10.14 -15.74
N LYS A 224 13.57 8.91 -16.27
CA LYS A 224 12.40 8.17 -16.75
C LYS A 224 12.06 7.06 -15.79
N LEU A 225 10.81 7.02 -15.36
CA LEU A 225 10.27 5.98 -14.49
C LEU A 225 9.88 4.75 -15.30
N LEU A 226 10.07 3.57 -14.70
CA LEU A 226 9.64 2.31 -15.31
C LEU A 226 8.14 2.06 -15.12
N PHE A 227 7.58 2.52 -14.01
CA PHE A 227 6.20 2.27 -13.59
C PHE A 227 5.29 3.48 -13.81
N ASP A 228 4.00 3.22 -14.01
CA ASP A 228 2.98 4.24 -14.20
C ASP A 228 2.57 4.88 -12.87
N TYR A 229 2.62 4.12 -11.80
CA TYR A 229 2.48 4.50 -10.39
C TYR A 229 3.26 3.49 -9.54
N HIS A 230 3.40 3.76 -8.24
CA HIS A 230 4.08 2.86 -7.33
C HIS A 230 3.07 2.27 -6.34
N ALA A 231 3.39 1.13 -5.75
CA ALA A 231 2.63 0.54 -4.66
C ALA A 231 3.59 0.12 -3.54
N MET A 232 3.14 0.22 -2.31
CA MET A 232 3.90 -0.24 -1.17
C MET A 232 2.99 -0.51 0.02
N PRO A 233 3.31 -1.50 0.84
CA PRO A 233 2.69 -1.62 2.15
C PRO A 233 2.94 -0.37 2.98
N PHE A 234 2.11 -0.13 3.98
CA PHE A 234 2.45 0.83 5.02
C PHE A 234 3.75 0.39 5.69
N THR A 235 4.85 1.02 5.29
CA THR A 235 6.15 0.70 5.84
C THR A 235 6.18 1.03 7.31
N ARG A 236 6.61 0.07 8.15
CA ARG A 236 6.73 0.21 9.59
C ARG A 236 5.42 0.64 10.27
N ALA A 237 4.28 0.08 9.86
CA ALA A 237 3.12 0.05 10.71
C ALA A 237 3.47 -0.83 11.93
N ALA A 238 4.20 -0.27 12.86
CA ALA A 238 4.47 -0.92 14.13
C ALA A 238 3.25 -0.75 15.00
N LEU A 239 2.53 -1.84 15.22
CA LEU A 239 1.55 -1.93 16.29
C LEU A 239 2.29 -2.18 17.58
N LEU A 240 2.32 -1.19 18.43
CA LEU A 240 2.75 -1.34 19.80
C LEU A 240 1.49 -1.34 20.68
N GLU A 241 1.00 -2.52 21.05
CA GLU A 241 0.12 -2.62 22.20
C GLU A 241 0.95 -2.39 23.46
N ARG A 242 0.82 -1.20 24.05
CA ARG A 242 1.14 -1.03 25.47
C ARG A 242 -0.12 -1.27 26.26
N LYS A 243 0.00 -1.84 27.48
CA LYS A 243 -1.11 -2.09 28.42
C LYS A 243 -2.10 -0.92 28.38
N GLY A 244 -3.22 -1.09 27.66
CA GLY A 244 -4.31 -0.13 27.56
C GLY A 244 -4.22 0.90 26.42
N THR A 245 -3.24 0.84 25.50
CA THR A 245 -3.15 1.73 24.33
C THR A 245 -2.65 0.98 23.10
N LYS A 246 -3.43 1.02 22.04
CA LYS A 246 -3.00 0.54 20.71
C LYS A 246 -2.26 1.69 20.01
N LEU A 247 -0.97 1.54 19.80
CA LEU A 247 -0.16 2.50 19.04
C LEU A 247 -0.03 1.97 17.61
N VAL A 248 -0.76 2.57 16.69
CA VAL A 248 -0.57 2.32 15.26
C VAL A 248 0.34 3.39 14.70
N LEU A 249 1.48 2.98 14.19
CA LEU A 249 2.40 3.85 13.50
C LEU A 249 2.25 3.65 12.00
N VAL A 250 1.53 4.55 11.33
CA VAL A 250 1.57 4.64 9.88
C VAL A 250 2.81 5.46 9.52
N ARG A 251 3.83 4.81 8.97
CA ARG A 251 4.93 5.51 8.32
C ARG A 251 4.73 5.47 6.83
N GLU A 252 4.86 6.63 6.26
CA GLU A 252 4.90 6.86 4.84
C GLU A 252 6.19 6.32 4.22
N GLY A 253 6.03 5.59 3.10
CA GLY A 253 7.09 5.51 2.12
C GLY A 253 7.17 6.83 1.33
N TYR A 254 8.28 7.09 0.68
CA TYR A 254 8.38 8.12 -0.34
C TYR A 254 8.12 7.49 -1.72
N SER A 255 7.65 8.29 -2.67
CA SER A 255 7.51 7.89 -4.06
C SER A 255 8.41 8.76 -4.92
N GLU A 256 9.29 8.13 -5.70
CA GLU A 256 10.24 8.82 -6.56
C GLU A 256 9.53 9.53 -7.70
N GLY A 257 10.00 10.72 -8.06
CA GLY A 257 9.49 11.49 -9.18
C GLY A 257 10.27 11.26 -10.47
N GLY A 258 9.70 11.70 -11.58
CA GLY A 258 10.32 11.60 -12.91
C GLY A 258 9.32 11.72 -14.04
N GLU A 259 9.77 11.39 -15.25
CA GLU A 259 8.93 11.28 -16.43
C GLU A 259 8.20 9.92 -16.41
N ASN A 260 6.87 9.98 -16.41
CA ASN A 260 5.99 8.82 -16.44
C ASN A 260 5.97 8.17 -17.82
N PRO A 261 5.77 6.84 -17.94
CA PRO A 261 5.64 6.17 -19.24
C PRO A 261 4.56 6.74 -20.17
N ASN A 262 3.56 7.45 -19.62
CA ASN A 262 2.53 8.16 -20.39
C ASN A 262 2.94 9.57 -20.85
N GLY A 263 4.18 10.00 -20.58
CA GLY A 263 4.76 11.25 -21.09
C GLY A 263 4.54 12.51 -20.25
N TRP A 264 3.89 12.40 -19.08
CA TRP A 264 3.84 13.50 -18.12
C TRP A 264 4.88 13.30 -17.02
N SER A 265 5.21 14.36 -16.28
CA SER A 265 6.20 14.31 -15.19
C SER A 265 5.61 14.83 -13.90
N ALA A 266 6.11 14.30 -12.78
CA ALA A 266 5.77 14.79 -11.45
C ALA A 266 7.00 14.69 -10.52
N PRO A 267 7.13 15.61 -9.54
CA PRO A 267 8.21 15.54 -8.55
C PRO A 267 8.04 14.38 -7.57
N VAL A 268 6.81 13.90 -7.39
CA VAL A 268 6.44 12.71 -6.63
C VAL A 268 5.38 11.98 -7.44
N MET A 269 5.59 10.69 -7.73
CA MET A 269 4.59 9.89 -8.44
C MET A 269 3.41 9.57 -7.52
N PRO A 270 2.18 9.49 -8.06
CA PRO A 270 1.07 8.89 -7.36
C PRO A 270 1.40 7.45 -6.96
N TYR A 271 0.97 7.03 -5.77
CA TYR A 271 1.22 5.67 -5.31
C TYR A 271 0.12 5.14 -4.39
N LEU A 272 0.00 3.83 -4.38
CA LEU A 272 -0.90 3.10 -3.49
C LEU A 272 -0.19 2.71 -2.20
N MET A 273 -0.92 2.77 -1.10
CA MET A 273 -0.51 2.21 0.19
C MET A 273 -1.54 1.16 0.61
N GLU A 274 -1.08 0.03 1.11
CA GLU A 274 -1.94 -1.11 1.40
C GLU A 274 -1.64 -1.78 2.73
N TYR A 275 -2.59 -2.59 3.20
CA TYR A 275 -2.36 -3.61 4.22
C TYR A 275 -1.89 -4.89 3.52
N ASP A 276 -0.61 -5.22 3.69
CA ASP A 276 -0.02 -6.37 3.04
C ASP A 276 -0.10 -7.63 3.92
N ASN A 277 0.04 -8.78 3.29
CA ASN A 277 0.09 -10.10 3.91
C ASN A 277 1.50 -10.69 3.90
N TRP A 278 2.51 -9.88 4.17
CA TRP A 278 3.86 -10.37 4.29
C TRP A 278 3.93 -11.46 5.37
N GLY A 279 4.34 -12.67 4.99
CA GLY A 279 4.47 -13.86 5.85
C GLY A 279 5.61 -13.74 6.88
N GLY A 280 5.66 -12.64 7.61
CA GLY A 280 6.58 -12.44 8.72
C GLY A 280 6.17 -13.31 9.93
N LYS A 281 7.13 -13.67 10.78
CA LYS A 281 6.94 -14.50 11.97
C LYS A 281 6.00 -13.90 13.04
N VAL A 282 5.38 -12.76 12.76
CA VAL A 282 4.64 -11.97 13.74
C VAL A 282 3.23 -11.72 13.27
N VAL A 283 2.48 -12.77 13.34
CA VAL A 283 1.05 -12.73 13.08
C VAL A 283 0.34 -12.51 14.40
N GLY A 284 -0.44 -11.45 14.50
CA GLY A 284 -1.42 -11.25 15.54
C GLY A 284 -0.95 -10.94 16.96
N HIS A 285 0.35 -10.92 17.23
CA HIS A 285 0.90 -10.70 18.56
C HIS A 285 2.07 -9.70 18.60
N PRO A 286 1.87 -8.45 18.12
CA PRO A 286 2.92 -7.42 18.13
C PRO A 286 3.39 -7.06 19.55
N GLU A 287 2.60 -7.36 20.58
CA GLU A 287 2.95 -7.19 22.00
C GLU A 287 4.16 -8.05 22.43
N ASN A 288 4.50 -9.07 21.66
CA ASN A 288 5.63 -9.96 21.95
C ASN A 288 6.94 -9.52 21.28
N LEU A 289 6.91 -8.45 20.47
CA LEU A 289 8.11 -7.94 19.83
C LEU A 289 8.70 -6.77 20.58
N THR A 290 10.01 -6.75 20.67
CA THR A 290 10.74 -5.55 21.10
C THR A 290 10.70 -4.49 20.00
N ARG A 291 10.94 -3.24 20.40
CA ARG A 291 11.05 -2.12 19.44
C ARG A 291 12.19 -2.33 18.45
N GLU A 292 13.29 -2.93 18.89
CA GLU A 292 14.46 -3.27 18.09
C GLU A 292 14.12 -4.36 17.07
N GLU A 293 13.35 -5.38 17.46
CA GLU A 293 12.89 -6.44 16.56
C GLU A 293 11.94 -5.88 15.50
N LEU A 294 11.03 -4.97 15.87
CA LEU A 294 10.17 -4.26 14.93
C LEU A 294 10.96 -3.32 14.00
N ALA A 295 12.00 -2.67 14.50
CA ALA A 295 12.85 -1.76 13.73
C ALA A 295 13.85 -2.49 12.83
N GLY A 296 14.27 -3.69 13.24
CA GLY A 296 15.17 -4.57 12.50
C GLY A 296 14.47 -5.55 11.56
N SER A 297 13.14 -5.65 11.61
CA SER A 297 12.39 -6.41 10.62
C SER A 297 12.42 -5.66 9.30
N ASP A 298 12.90 -6.36 8.29
CA ASP A 298 13.07 -5.82 6.94
C ASP A 298 11.78 -5.22 6.39
N TRP A 299 11.93 -4.22 5.66
CA TRP A 299 11.07 -3.43 4.75
C TRP A 299 9.56 -3.43 5.02
N TRP A 300 8.94 -4.54 5.41
CA TRP A 300 7.50 -4.73 5.48
C TRP A 300 6.93 -4.98 6.88
N GLY A 301 7.77 -5.28 7.85
CA GLY A 301 7.43 -5.36 9.27
C GLY A 301 6.67 -6.61 9.70
N TYR A 302 5.44 -6.86 9.24
CA TYR A 302 4.62 -8.02 9.63
C TYR A 302 3.31 -8.07 8.82
N ASP A 303 2.54 -9.15 8.97
CA ASP A 303 1.23 -9.35 8.32
C ASP A 303 0.18 -8.37 8.83
N GLN A 304 0.09 -7.21 8.15
CA GLN A 304 -0.83 -6.13 8.53
C GLN A 304 -2.29 -6.53 8.34
N ILE A 305 -2.61 -7.24 7.26
CA ILE A 305 -3.98 -7.66 7.01
C ILE A 305 -4.41 -8.77 7.97
N GLY A 306 -3.51 -9.68 8.33
CA GLY A 306 -3.76 -10.70 9.33
C GLY A 306 -4.04 -10.11 10.70
N TRP A 307 -3.22 -9.16 11.13
CA TRP A 307 -3.50 -8.41 12.35
C TRP A 307 -4.86 -7.69 12.28
N PHE A 308 -5.12 -6.95 11.21
CA PHE A 308 -6.35 -6.19 11.01
C PHE A 308 -7.59 -7.09 11.07
N ALA A 309 -7.57 -8.22 10.39
CA ALA A 309 -8.67 -9.19 10.39
C ALA A 309 -8.98 -9.75 11.78
N ASN A 310 -7.97 -9.86 12.65
CA ASN A 310 -8.13 -10.37 14.01
C ASN A 310 -8.63 -9.33 15.04
N GLN A 311 -8.82 -8.07 14.63
CA GLN A 311 -9.40 -7.05 15.51
C GLN A 311 -10.93 -7.18 15.60
N SER A 312 -11.54 -6.56 16.62
CA SER A 312 -13.00 -6.40 16.67
C SER A 312 -13.49 -5.55 15.49
N GLU A 313 -14.76 -5.64 15.15
CA GLU A 313 -15.34 -4.83 14.08
C GLU A 313 -15.18 -3.32 14.35
N GLU A 314 -15.40 -2.89 15.59
CA GLU A 314 -15.21 -1.49 16.01
C GLU A 314 -13.75 -1.03 15.77
N GLU A 315 -12.78 -1.85 16.15
CA GLU A 315 -11.36 -1.56 15.96
C GLU A 315 -10.96 -1.55 14.50
N ARG A 316 -11.50 -2.49 13.68
CA ARG A 316 -11.28 -2.48 12.23
C ARG A 316 -11.82 -1.21 11.59
N ASN A 317 -13.05 -0.82 11.92
CA ASN A 317 -13.68 0.39 11.42
C ASN A 317 -12.88 1.63 11.80
N HIS A 318 -12.47 1.72 13.06
CA HIS A 318 -11.63 2.81 13.55
C HIS A 318 -10.27 2.87 12.82
N PHE A 319 -9.63 1.73 12.60
CA PHE A 319 -8.34 1.67 11.94
C PHE A 319 -8.42 2.01 10.45
N LEU A 320 -9.47 1.58 9.75
CA LEU A 320 -9.74 2.01 8.37
C LEU A 320 -9.93 3.51 8.28
N GLU A 321 -10.74 4.08 9.17
CA GLU A 321 -10.98 5.52 9.21
C GLU A 321 -9.68 6.29 9.48
N TYR A 322 -8.92 5.87 10.48
CA TYR A 322 -7.63 6.48 10.79
C TYR A 322 -6.68 6.45 9.60
N THR A 323 -6.45 5.29 9.02
CA THR A 323 -5.50 5.12 7.91
C THR A 323 -5.93 5.94 6.69
N TYR A 324 -7.21 5.87 6.33
CA TYR A 324 -7.75 6.60 5.19
C TYR A 324 -7.66 8.12 5.40
N CYS A 325 -8.19 8.62 6.52
CA CYS A 325 -8.18 10.05 6.82
C CYS A 325 -6.74 10.59 6.95
N TRP A 326 -5.85 9.84 7.59
CA TRP A 326 -4.46 10.21 7.70
C TRP A 326 -3.81 10.35 6.32
N THR A 327 -4.01 9.39 5.43
CA THR A 327 -3.48 9.42 4.06
C THR A 327 -4.02 10.63 3.29
N GLU A 328 -5.35 10.83 3.29
CA GLU A 328 -5.99 11.93 2.57
C GLU A 328 -5.54 13.32 3.07
N ILE A 329 -5.28 13.47 4.35
CA ILE A 329 -4.91 14.75 4.96
C ILE A 329 -3.40 15.03 4.81
N ASN A 330 -2.57 14.02 5.01
CA ASN A 330 -1.13 14.23 5.17
C ASN A 330 -0.33 13.96 3.91
N ASN A 331 -0.84 13.15 2.96
CA ASN A 331 -0.10 12.80 1.76
C ASN A 331 -0.95 12.90 0.48
N ARG A 332 -0.71 13.95 -0.27
CA ARG A 332 -1.45 14.22 -1.51
C ARG A 332 -1.15 13.28 -2.67
N ASN A 333 -0.03 12.57 -2.62
CA ASN A 333 0.38 11.67 -3.69
C ASN A 333 0.07 10.22 -3.36
N ALA A 334 -0.26 9.92 -2.09
CA ALA A 334 -0.63 8.58 -1.65
C ALA A 334 -2.15 8.38 -1.72
N TYR A 335 -2.53 7.15 -2.01
CA TYR A 335 -3.91 6.66 -2.03
C TYR A 335 -3.97 5.36 -1.26
N PHE A 336 -4.91 5.26 -0.32
CA PHE A 336 -5.08 4.03 0.43
C PHE A 336 -5.88 3.02 -0.39
N GLU A 337 -5.23 1.91 -0.74
CA GLU A 337 -5.86 0.78 -1.39
C GLU A 337 -6.71 0.01 -0.37
N ILE A 338 -8.03 0.18 -0.43
CA ILE A 338 -8.97 -0.44 0.51
C ILE A 338 -8.89 -1.97 0.38
N PRO A 339 -8.73 -2.73 1.49
CA PRO A 339 -8.77 -4.18 1.43
C PRO A 339 -10.20 -4.67 1.18
N LEU A 340 -10.55 -4.99 -0.07
CA LEU A 340 -11.82 -5.64 -0.40
C LEU A 340 -11.74 -7.14 -0.11
N ARG A 341 -10.68 -7.78 -0.58
CA ARG A 341 -10.40 -9.21 -0.39
C ARG A 341 -8.91 -9.44 -0.30
N ARG A 342 -8.45 -10.09 0.78
CA ARG A 342 -7.03 -10.40 0.99
C ARG A 342 -6.86 -11.76 1.65
N MET A 343 -5.92 -12.56 1.18
CA MET A 343 -5.53 -13.80 1.85
C MET A 343 -4.84 -13.46 3.19
N LEU A 344 -5.14 -14.26 4.19
CA LEU A 344 -4.54 -14.20 5.53
C LEU A 344 -3.47 -15.28 5.59
N SER A 345 -2.19 -14.92 5.48
CA SER A 345 -1.10 -15.88 5.28
C SER A 345 -0.98 -16.91 6.41
N ASP A 346 -0.94 -16.46 7.67
CA ASP A 346 -0.78 -17.33 8.84
C ASP A 346 -1.78 -17.02 9.96
N ALA A 347 -2.77 -16.19 9.70
CA ALA A 347 -3.68 -15.62 10.70
C ALA A 347 -5.14 -15.92 10.41
N ALA A 348 -5.45 -17.18 10.14
CA ALA A 348 -6.85 -17.59 10.00
C ALA A 348 -7.70 -17.14 11.19
N VAL A 349 -8.86 -16.57 10.90
CA VAL A 349 -9.78 -16.01 11.91
C VAL A 349 -10.99 -16.93 12.07
N VAL A 350 -11.29 -17.33 13.29
CA VAL A 350 -12.55 -18.05 13.59
C VAL A 350 -13.66 -17.03 13.77
N MET A 351 -14.65 -17.08 12.90
CA MET A 351 -15.80 -16.18 12.95
C MET A 351 -17.11 -16.95 13.18
N ASP A 352 -18.03 -16.32 13.89
CA ASP A 352 -19.41 -16.78 13.95
C ASP A 352 -20.17 -16.20 12.74
N SER A 353 -20.84 -17.06 11.97
CA SER A 353 -21.72 -16.63 10.89
C SER A 353 -22.89 -15.83 11.46
N ALA A 354 -23.06 -14.61 10.99
CA ALA A 354 -24.20 -13.78 11.36
C ALA A 354 -25.55 -14.29 10.79
N VAL A 355 -25.49 -15.25 9.85
CA VAL A 355 -26.68 -15.75 9.15
C VAL A 355 -27.26 -17.01 9.80
N ASP A 356 -26.40 -17.96 10.19
CA ASP A 356 -26.83 -19.27 10.70
C ASP A 356 -26.15 -19.67 12.03
N GLY A 357 -25.33 -18.79 12.59
CA GLY A 357 -24.63 -18.99 13.85
C GLY A 357 -23.56 -20.08 13.83
N LYS A 358 -23.20 -20.60 12.66
CA LYS A 358 -22.10 -21.57 12.56
C LYS A 358 -20.76 -20.89 12.67
N LYS A 359 -19.80 -21.62 13.23
CA LYS A 359 -18.40 -21.16 13.25
C LYS A 359 -17.68 -21.59 11.97
N GLY A 360 -16.92 -20.66 11.39
CA GLY A 360 -16.09 -20.91 10.22
C GLY A 360 -14.69 -20.35 10.41
N LEU A 361 -13.70 -21.12 9.94
CA LEU A 361 -12.33 -20.63 9.85
C LEU A 361 -12.19 -19.84 8.56
N GLN A 362 -11.79 -18.56 8.65
CA GLN A 362 -11.60 -17.69 7.51
C GLN A 362 -10.11 -17.51 7.23
N GLU A 363 -9.68 -17.96 6.07
CA GLU A 363 -8.32 -17.78 5.54
C GLU A 363 -8.24 -16.56 4.59
N THR A 364 -9.35 -15.85 4.46
CA THR A 364 -9.47 -14.68 3.60
C THR A 364 -10.27 -13.60 4.31
N TYR A 365 -9.72 -12.40 4.40
CA TYR A 365 -10.49 -11.21 4.74
C TYR A 365 -11.40 -10.82 3.57
N GLN A 366 -12.66 -10.52 3.86
CA GLN A 366 -13.66 -10.02 2.90
C GLN A 366 -14.38 -8.83 3.53
N LEU A 367 -14.32 -7.68 2.89
CA LEU A 367 -14.94 -6.42 3.35
C LEU A 367 -16.47 -6.48 3.48
N ASN A 368 -17.08 -7.41 2.76
CA ASN A 368 -18.52 -7.60 2.64
C ASN A 368 -19.24 -7.58 4.00
N ASN A 369 -20.42 -6.99 4.05
CA ASN A 369 -21.32 -7.22 5.18
C ASN A 369 -21.82 -8.66 5.16
N PRO A 370 -21.99 -9.30 6.33
CA PRO A 370 -22.53 -10.66 6.38
C PRO A 370 -23.88 -10.78 5.65
N SER A 371 -23.98 -11.77 4.78
CA SER A 371 -25.18 -12.05 3.97
C SER A 371 -25.32 -13.56 3.73
N MET A 372 -26.43 -14.00 3.10
CA MET A 372 -26.60 -15.40 2.70
C MET A 372 -25.52 -15.85 1.73
N ASP A 373 -25.07 -14.97 0.84
CA ASP A 373 -24.05 -15.23 -0.16
C ASP A 373 -22.61 -15.03 0.37
N CYS A 374 -22.45 -14.30 1.48
CA CYS A 374 -21.18 -14.08 2.17
C CYS A 374 -21.35 -14.11 3.70
N PRO A 375 -21.59 -15.30 4.28
CA PRO A 375 -21.99 -15.45 5.68
C PRO A 375 -20.91 -15.05 6.70
N PHE A 376 -19.68 -15.00 6.28
CA PHE A 376 -18.50 -14.65 7.10
C PHE A 376 -17.84 -13.33 6.66
N GLY A 377 -18.59 -12.44 6.01
CA GLY A 377 -18.09 -11.10 5.71
C GLY A 377 -17.73 -10.30 6.97
N PHE A 378 -16.72 -9.46 6.89
CA PHE A 378 -16.15 -8.73 8.04
C PHE A 378 -16.87 -7.43 8.39
N GLY A 379 -17.86 -6.99 7.57
CA GLY A 379 -18.81 -5.93 7.94
C GLY A 379 -18.30 -4.49 7.75
N GLN A 380 -17.40 -4.22 6.80
CA GLN A 380 -16.81 -2.89 6.62
C GLN A 380 -17.36 -2.09 5.43
N GLU A 381 -18.44 -2.54 4.76
CA GLU A 381 -18.97 -1.83 3.58
C GLU A 381 -19.39 -0.39 3.87
N ASP A 382 -20.07 -0.17 5.00
CA ASP A 382 -20.67 1.12 5.29
C ASP A 382 -19.64 2.15 5.73
N ILE A 383 -18.62 1.75 6.49
CA ILE A 383 -17.52 2.65 6.82
C ILE A 383 -16.73 3.07 5.57
N VAL A 384 -16.46 2.15 4.64
CA VAL A 384 -15.75 2.49 3.39
C VAL A 384 -16.59 3.41 2.52
N ALA A 385 -17.91 3.19 2.42
CA ALA A 385 -18.80 4.09 1.69
C ALA A 385 -18.76 5.51 2.26
N ASP A 386 -18.81 5.67 3.57
CA ASP A 386 -18.71 6.95 4.26
C ASP A 386 -17.33 7.61 4.05
N LEU A 387 -16.25 6.85 4.19
CA LEU A 387 -14.88 7.34 3.97
C LEU A 387 -14.71 7.92 2.56
N TRP A 388 -15.19 7.23 1.55
CA TRP A 388 -15.07 7.70 0.17
C TRP A 388 -15.96 8.90 -0.17
N GLN A 389 -17.06 9.10 0.54
CA GLN A 389 -17.83 10.33 0.44
C GLN A 389 -17.09 11.52 1.06
N ARG A 390 -16.35 11.30 2.13
CA ARG A 390 -15.60 12.33 2.86
C ARG A 390 -14.23 12.65 2.24
N GLY A 391 -13.58 11.66 1.64
CA GLY A 391 -12.15 11.72 1.27
C GLY A 391 -11.79 12.88 0.36
N HIS A 392 -12.56 13.11 -0.71
CA HIS A 392 -12.29 14.23 -1.62
C HIS A 392 -12.29 15.57 -0.87
N LYS A 393 -13.26 15.77 0.03
CA LYS A 393 -13.35 16.99 0.84
C LYS A 393 -12.19 17.11 1.83
N LEU A 394 -11.74 16.00 2.43
CA LEU A 394 -10.60 16.01 3.34
C LEU A 394 -9.31 16.43 2.62
N ARG A 395 -9.07 15.89 1.44
CA ARG A 395 -7.90 16.21 0.60
C ARG A 395 -7.89 17.68 0.15
N GLU A 396 -9.05 18.22 -0.23
CA GLU A 396 -9.21 19.62 -0.56
C GLU A 396 -8.95 20.53 0.64
N LEU A 397 -9.55 20.23 1.80
CA LEU A 397 -9.38 20.97 3.04
C LEU A 397 -7.94 20.95 3.54
N ALA A 398 -7.27 19.81 3.48
CA ALA A 398 -5.86 19.68 3.85
C ALA A 398 -4.93 20.52 2.97
N GLY A 399 -5.34 20.80 1.73
CA GLY A 399 -4.62 21.69 0.83
C GLY A 399 -4.64 23.15 1.25
N ASN A 400 -5.66 23.53 2.00
CA ASN A 400 -5.91 24.90 2.45
C ASN A 400 -6.21 24.87 3.97
N PRO A 401 -5.22 24.61 4.84
CA PRO A 401 -5.46 24.56 6.27
C PRO A 401 -5.99 25.90 6.76
N GLU A 402 -7.10 25.88 7.47
CA GLU A 402 -7.73 27.09 8.03
C GLU A 402 -6.94 27.65 9.20
N HIS A 403 -6.24 26.77 9.92
CA HIS A 403 -5.37 27.13 11.02
C HIS A 403 -4.01 26.47 10.88
N LEU A 404 -2.97 27.28 10.83
CA LEU A 404 -1.58 26.83 10.86
C LEU A 404 -0.95 27.20 12.22
N ILE A 405 -0.69 26.20 13.02
CA ILE A 405 -0.05 26.37 14.33
C ILE A 405 1.43 26.03 14.17
N ARG A 406 2.28 27.04 14.23
CA ARG A 406 3.73 26.89 14.16
C ARG A 406 4.35 26.99 15.55
N PHE A 407 5.22 26.05 15.83
CA PHE A 407 6.05 26.04 17.05
C PHE A 407 7.37 25.35 16.73
N GLY A 408 8.30 25.44 17.64
CA GLY A 408 9.62 24.85 17.44
C GLY A 408 10.47 24.90 18.69
N ALA A 409 11.58 24.18 18.65
CA ALA A 409 12.60 24.17 19.70
C ALA A 409 13.98 24.44 19.10
N GLN A 410 14.94 24.83 19.93
CA GLN A 410 16.34 24.80 19.52
C GLN A 410 16.83 23.34 19.50
N GLU A 411 17.68 23.03 18.53
CA GLU A 411 18.34 21.74 18.46
C GLU A 411 19.20 21.56 19.73
N GLU A 412 19.00 20.43 20.41
CA GLU A 412 19.92 19.99 21.43
C GLU A 412 21.16 19.39 20.75
N TYR A 413 22.32 20.00 20.97
CA TYR A 413 23.56 19.48 20.43
C TYR A 413 24.13 18.44 21.39
N ASP A 414 24.23 17.20 20.92
CA ASP A 414 24.98 16.15 21.59
C ASP A 414 26.46 16.23 21.14
N PRO A 415 27.39 16.57 22.00
CA PRO A 415 28.81 16.73 21.63
C PRO A 415 29.50 15.42 21.26
N GLU A 416 28.95 14.25 21.62
CA GLU A 416 29.55 12.94 21.33
C GLU A 416 29.05 12.32 20.03
N THR A 417 27.77 12.51 19.68
CA THR A 417 27.11 11.84 18.53
C THR A 417 26.68 12.80 17.43
N GLY A 418 26.84 14.10 17.63
CA GLY A 418 26.24 15.12 16.80
C GLY A 418 24.74 15.29 17.12
N MET A 419 24.06 16.11 16.34
CA MET A 419 22.65 16.41 16.54
C MET A 419 21.78 15.17 16.42
N LYS A 420 21.08 14.83 17.48
CA LYS A 420 20.11 13.73 17.49
C LYS A 420 18.70 14.31 17.34
N LEU A 421 18.13 14.17 16.14
CA LEU A 421 16.71 14.49 15.93
C LEU A 421 15.84 13.45 16.64
N PRO A 422 14.72 13.86 17.27
CA PRO A 422 13.79 12.92 17.85
C PRO A 422 13.19 12.03 16.75
N GLU A 423 13.13 10.74 17.01
CA GLU A 423 12.50 9.80 16.09
C GLU A 423 10.98 9.98 16.03
N GLU A 424 10.40 10.48 17.12
CA GLU A 424 8.96 10.61 17.30
C GLU A 424 8.59 11.97 17.90
N ILE A 425 7.60 12.60 17.28
CA ILE A 425 6.98 13.82 17.80
C ILE A 425 5.47 13.62 17.80
N VAL A 426 4.84 13.80 18.96
CA VAL A 426 3.39 13.64 19.15
C VAL A 426 2.78 14.94 19.62
N VAL A 427 1.74 15.42 18.92
CA VAL A 427 0.90 16.52 19.42
C VAL A 427 -0.22 15.91 20.26
N TYR A 428 -0.35 16.32 21.50
CA TYR A 428 -1.36 15.78 22.39
C TYR A 428 -2.15 16.89 23.11
N GLY A 429 -3.36 16.59 23.52
CA GLY A 429 -4.20 17.57 24.18
C GLY A 429 -5.68 17.21 24.20
N SER A 430 -6.51 18.20 24.48
CA SER A 430 -7.96 18.01 24.60
C SER A 430 -8.66 17.76 23.24
N PHE A 431 -8.00 18.01 22.13
CA PHE A 431 -8.54 17.76 20.79
C PHE A 431 -8.47 16.28 20.38
N GLN A 432 -7.62 15.49 21.00
CA GLN A 432 -7.35 14.11 20.59
C GLN A 432 -8.57 13.20 20.49
N PRO A 433 -9.59 13.28 21.39
CA PRO A 433 -10.82 12.51 21.21
C PRO A 433 -11.56 12.82 19.90
N SER A 434 -11.41 14.02 19.38
CA SER A 434 -12.00 14.44 18.10
C SER A 434 -11.40 13.72 16.89
N VAL A 435 -10.23 13.11 17.05
CA VAL A 435 -9.52 12.34 16.01
C VAL A 435 -9.37 10.86 16.40
N GLY A 436 -10.16 10.41 17.38
CA GLY A 436 -10.19 9.02 17.79
C GLY A 436 -9.09 8.56 18.75
N ALA A 437 -8.29 9.50 19.27
CA ALA A 437 -7.25 9.20 20.26
C ALA A 437 -7.73 9.45 21.69
N MET A 438 -7.05 8.85 22.67
CA MET A 438 -7.34 9.17 24.07
C MET A 438 -6.91 10.60 24.41
N LYS A 439 -7.71 11.28 25.24
CA LYS A 439 -7.41 12.65 25.67
C LYS A 439 -6.08 12.72 26.41
N ASN A 440 -5.22 13.66 26.01
CA ASN A 440 -3.92 13.91 26.61
C ASN A 440 -2.92 12.74 26.52
N ASP A 441 -3.05 11.92 25.48
CA ASP A 441 -2.14 10.82 25.23
C ASP A 441 -0.89 11.29 24.48
N SER A 442 0.21 11.46 25.21
CA SER A 442 1.51 11.89 24.64
C SER A 442 2.21 10.80 23.82
N ASN A 443 1.66 9.60 23.75
CA ASN A 443 2.17 8.47 22.97
C ASN A 443 1.24 8.10 21.81
N SER A 444 0.19 8.89 21.57
CA SER A 444 -0.79 8.57 20.55
C SER A 444 -0.19 8.53 19.15
N SER A 445 -0.32 7.41 18.48
CA SER A 445 0.04 7.29 17.06
C SER A 445 -0.85 8.15 16.17
N MET A 446 -2.12 8.37 16.55
CA MET A 446 -3.11 9.12 15.79
C MET A 446 -2.80 10.61 15.70
N THR A 447 -1.97 11.12 16.59
CA THR A 447 -1.54 12.52 16.61
C THR A 447 -0.03 12.66 16.52
N ARG A 448 0.62 11.66 15.95
CA ARG A 448 2.05 11.68 15.64
C ARG A 448 2.30 12.56 14.42
N MET A 449 3.32 13.40 14.52
CA MET A 449 3.79 14.23 13.42
C MET A 449 4.73 13.43 12.50
N TYR A 450 4.70 13.71 11.23
CA TYR A 450 5.60 13.11 10.25
C TYR A 450 6.67 14.10 9.81
N TYR A 451 7.87 13.58 9.56
CA TYR A 451 9.01 14.37 9.12
C TYR A 451 8.87 14.74 7.64
N VAL A 452 8.99 16.03 7.34
CA VAL A 452 8.86 16.57 5.98
C VAL A 452 10.17 17.12 5.42
N GLY A 453 11.30 16.88 6.12
CA GLY A 453 12.60 17.43 5.76
C GLY A 453 12.90 18.74 6.50
N ASP A 454 14.14 19.21 6.39
CA ASP A 454 14.63 20.49 6.95
C ASP A 454 14.26 20.66 8.44
N ASN A 455 14.46 19.59 9.23
CA ASN A 455 14.18 19.55 10.67
C ASN A 455 12.72 19.94 11.02
N THR A 456 11.79 19.64 10.14
CA THR A 456 10.40 20.02 10.25
C THR A 456 9.49 18.79 10.27
N TRP A 457 8.53 18.80 11.18
CA TRP A 457 7.46 17.81 11.29
C TRP A 457 6.11 18.49 11.13
N LYS A 458 5.16 17.79 10.54
CA LYS A 458 3.79 18.26 10.34
C LYS A 458 2.77 17.23 10.75
N LEU A 459 1.61 17.71 11.16
CA LEU A 459 0.39 16.92 11.35
C LEU A 459 -0.82 17.78 11.02
N SER A 460 -1.70 17.29 10.16
CA SER A 460 -3.01 17.91 9.93
C SER A 460 -4.10 17.06 10.57
N VAL A 461 -5.04 17.70 11.22
CA VAL A 461 -6.21 17.05 11.85
C VAL A 461 -7.47 17.80 11.47
N VAL A 462 -8.57 17.07 11.31
CA VAL A 462 -9.90 17.67 11.18
C VAL A 462 -10.54 17.70 12.56
N ILE A 463 -10.87 18.89 13.03
CA ILE A 463 -11.57 19.08 14.29
C ILE A 463 -13.06 19.17 14.00
N PRO A 464 -13.88 18.17 14.38
CA PRO A 464 -15.26 18.06 13.97
C PRO A 464 -16.19 19.12 14.57
N TYR A 465 -15.82 19.67 15.73
CA TYR A 465 -16.64 20.66 16.43
C TYR A 465 -15.90 21.98 16.64
N ALA A 466 -16.58 23.09 16.46
CA ALA A 466 -16.07 24.39 16.84
C ALA A 466 -15.79 24.44 18.35
N GLY A 467 -14.68 25.06 18.75
CA GLY A 467 -14.33 25.10 20.15
C GLY A 467 -12.89 25.54 20.41
N THR A 468 -12.54 25.59 21.68
CA THR A 468 -11.17 25.88 22.13
C THR A 468 -10.55 24.62 22.71
N TYR A 469 -9.38 24.27 22.19
CA TYR A 469 -8.64 23.06 22.51
C TYR A 469 -7.26 23.40 23.05
N ASP A 470 -6.80 22.63 24.04
CA ASP A 470 -5.40 22.69 24.48
C ASP A 470 -4.55 21.71 23.68
N TYR A 471 -3.25 22.02 23.56
CA TYR A 471 -2.26 21.12 22.99
C TYR A 471 -0.87 21.32 23.59
N ALA A 472 -0.07 20.27 23.51
CA ALA A 472 1.37 20.29 23.76
C ALA A 472 2.04 19.27 22.81
N VAL A 473 3.36 19.27 22.76
CA VAL A 473 4.13 18.35 21.95
C VAL A 473 5.06 17.55 22.83
N SER A 474 5.07 16.25 22.63
CA SER A 474 6.00 15.31 23.26
C SER A 474 6.99 14.79 22.24
N THR A 475 8.25 14.69 22.64
CA THR A 475 9.27 13.94 21.91
C THR A 475 9.55 12.64 22.66
N TYR A 476 9.77 11.55 21.92
CA TYR A 476 10.04 10.21 22.49
C TYR A 476 8.91 9.60 23.33
N GLY A 477 7.68 10.06 23.18
CA GLY A 477 6.53 9.52 23.91
C GLY A 477 6.60 9.69 25.43
N THR A 478 7.46 10.58 25.92
CA THR A 478 7.61 10.89 27.35
C THR A 478 7.24 12.34 27.64
N LEU A 479 6.69 12.61 28.81
CA LEU A 479 6.42 13.96 29.27
C LEU A 479 7.71 14.74 29.66
N SER A 480 8.87 14.09 29.62
CA SER A 480 10.15 14.67 29.98
C SER A 480 10.66 15.71 28.98
N ALA A 481 10.22 15.61 27.73
CA ALA A 481 10.52 16.60 26.69
C ALA A 481 9.22 17.12 26.09
N THR A 482 8.51 17.97 26.82
CA THR A 482 7.26 18.60 26.39
C THR A 482 7.54 20.02 25.92
N TYR A 483 7.13 20.33 24.70
CA TYR A 483 7.24 21.65 24.11
C TYR A 483 5.88 22.33 24.02
N CYS A 484 5.84 23.60 24.33
CA CYS A 484 4.69 24.47 24.11
C CYS A 484 5.18 25.78 23.45
N ARG A 485 4.26 26.71 23.21
CA ARG A 485 4.48 27.94 22.44
C ARG A 485 5.73 28.76 22.84
N ASP A 486 6.26 28.60 24.04
CA ASP A 486 7.32 29.46 24.62
C ASP A 486 8.74 28.90 24.52
N ARG A 487 9.04 27.97 23.64
CA ARG A 487 10.37 27.52 23.21
C ARG A 487 11.27 26.78 24.22
N PHE A 488 10.79 26.40 25.40
CA PHE A 488 11.63 25.68 26.39
C PHE A 488 10.96 24.38 26.83
N PRO A 489 11.71 23.28 26.93
CA PRO A 489 11.20 22.08 27.56
C PRO A 489 10.90 22.39 29.03
N ARG A 490 9.67 22.20 29.46
CA ARG A 490 9.27 22.32 30.86
C ARG A 490 8.64 21.00 31.28
N SER A 491 9.12 20.47 32.39
CA SER A 491 8.53 19.30 33.01
C SER A 491 7.21 19.67 33.72
N GLY A 492 6.13 19.04 33.31
CA GLY A 492 4.82 19.12 33.99
C GLY A 492 3.65 19.48 33.10
N SER A 493 2.47 19.00 33.49
CA SER A 493 1.20 19.09 32.73
C SER A 493 0.59 20.49 32.62
N SER A 494 1.21 21.53 33.19
CA SER A 494 0.63 22.87 33.32
C SER A 494 0.93 23.83 32.15
N ASN A 495 1.70 23.42 31.14
CA ASN A 495 2.20 24.32 30.08
C ASN A 495 1.62 23.92 28.70
N LYS A 496 0.31 23.88 28.59
CA LYS A 496 -0.35 23.69 27.29
C LYS A 496 -0.64 25.02 26.60
N ALA A 497 -0.49 25.02 25.29
CA ALA A 497 -0.99 26.10 24.44
C ALA A 497 -2.43 25.82 24.03
N TYR A 498 -3.10 26.83 23.49
CA TYR A 498 -4.50 26.72 23.06
C TYR A 498 -4.66 27.16 21.61
N PHE A 499 -5.60 26.54 20.93
CA PHE A 499 -6.11 27.02 19.65
C PHE A 499 -7.64 26.97 19.64
N THR A 500 -8.25 27.77 18.79
CA THR A 500 -9.71 27.84 18.66
C THR A 500 -10.10 27.58 17.22
N THR A 501 -11.04 26.67 17.02
CA THR A 501 -11.67 26.42 15.73
C THR A 501 -12.99 27.20 15.64
N PRO A 502 -13.17 28.10 14.66
CA PRO A 502 -14.35 28.97 14.58
C PRO A 502 -15.60 28.25 14.05
N LYS A 503 -15.45 27.10 13.45
CA LYS A 503 -16.54 26.32 12.85
C LYS A 503 -16.27 24.82 12.97
N ASP A 504 -17.30 24.04 12.73
CA ASP A 504 -17.20 22.58 12.65
C ASP A 504 -16.39 22.12 11.42
N ASN A 505 -15.76 20.94 11.54
CA ASN A 505 -14.90 20.36 10.51
C ASN A 505 -13.75 21.28 10.06
N CYS A 506 -13.11 21.93 11.01
CA CYS A 506 -12.00 22.82 10.77
C CYS A 506 -10.69 22.03 10.64
N VAL A 507 -9.93 22.25 9.57
CA VAL A 507 -8.61 21.65 9.40
C VAL A 507 -7.56 22.47 10.14
N VAL A 508 -6.88 21.83 11.08
CA VAL A 508 -5.79 22.40 11.86
C VAL A 508 -4.49 21.70 11.50
N MET A 509 -3.49 22.46 11.03
CA MET A 509 -2.16 21.94 10.78
C MET A 509 -1.21 22.36 11.89
N PHE A 510 -0.57 21.40 12.50
CA PHE A 510 0.55 21.61 13.41
C PHE A 510 1.86 21.50 12.63
N GLU A 511 2.76 22.46 12.78
CA GLU A 511 4.09 22.46 12.20
C GLU A 511 5.11 22.70 13.31
N PHE A 512 5.96 21.71 13.55
CA PHE A 512 7.05 21.79 14.53
C PHE A 512 8.39 21.79 13.82
N ARG A 513 9.27 22.69 14.20
CA ARG A 513 10.60 22.81 13.62
C ARG A 513 11.68 22.90 14.69
N PHE A 514 12.76 22.13 14.53
CA PHE A 514 14.00 22.36 15.24
C PHE A 514 14.85 23.45 14.54
N HIS A 515 15.23 24.46 15.27
CA HIS A 515 16.09 25.55 14.80
C HIS A 515 17.53 25.26 15.15
N LYS A 516 18.46 25.43 14.20
CA LYS A 516 19.89 25.35 14.49
C LYS A 516 20.28 26.34 15.60
N PRO A 517 21.17 25.95 16.53
CA PRO A 517 21.68 26.89 17.52
C PRO A 517 22.25 28.10 16.80
N GLN A 518 21.87 29.29 17.23
CA GLN A 518 22.56 30.49 16.77
C GLN A 518 23.97 30.43 17.37
N VAL A 519 24.98 30.21 16.53
CA VAL A 519 26.37 30.38 16.92
C VAL A 519 26.52 31.86 17.28
N LYS A 520 26.63 32.16 18.57
CA LYS A 520 27.00 33.50 18.98
C LYS A 520 28.41 33.74 18.45
N ALA A 521 28.52 34.67 17.51
CA ALA A 521 29.80 35.16 17.00
C ALA A 521 30.64 35.80 18.11
#